data_93e490535dd83201415228760c57ff46
#
_entry.id   93e490535dd83201415228760c57ff46
#
_cell.length_a   1.000
_cell.length_b   1.000
_cell.length_c   1.000
_cell.angle_alpha   90.00
_cell.angle_beta   90.00
_cell.angle_gamma   90.00
#
_symmetry.space_group_name_H-M   'P 1'
#
loop_
_entity.id
_entity.type
_entity.pdbx_description
1 polymer ?
#
loop_
_entity_poly.entity_id
_entity_poly.type
_entity_poly.pdbx_seq_one_letter_code
_entity_poly.pdbx_strand_id
1 'polypeptide(L)'
;MASRYDRAITVFSPDGHLFQVEYAQEAVKKGSTAVGIRGTNIVVLGVEKKSVAKLQDERTVRKICALDDHVCMAFAGLTADARVVINRARVECQSHKLTVEDPVTVEYITRFIATLKQANAIGRSAKTVREFLEKNYTEDAIANDNEAIKLAIRALLEVVQSGGKNIELAIIRRNQPLKMFSAKEIELQVNEIEKEKEEAERKKSKKTV
;
A
#
# COMPACT_ATOMS: atom_id res chain seq x y z
N MET A 1 11.52 -26.55 -23.38
CA MET A 1 12.28 -27.13 -22.24
C MET A 1 11.93 -26.50 -20.87
N ALA A 2 11.26 -25.35 -20.80
CA ALA A 2 10.86 -24.72 -19.54
C ALA A 2 9.88 -25.53 -18.67
N SER A 3 9.00 -26.35 -19.27
CA SER A 3 7.90 -27.02 -18.56
C SER A 3 8.32 -28.12 -17.53
N ARG A 4 9.59 -28.38 -17.38
CA ARG A 4 10.09 -29.44 -16.49
C ARG A 4 10.49 -28.92 -15.11
N TYR A 5 10.83 -27.62 -15.00
CA TYR A 5 11.34 -26.97 -13.80
C TYR A 5 10.36 -25.95 -13.20
N ASP A 6 9.17 -25.78 -13.79
CA ASP A 6 8.19 -24.79 -13.35
C ASP A 6 7.01 -25.40 -12.57
N ARG A 7 7.09 -26.68 -12.18
CA ARG A 7 5.99 -27.37 -11.50
C ARG A 7 6.01 -27.27 -9.96
N ALA A 8 7.14 -26.93 -9.39
CA ALA A 8 7.31 -26.87 -7.94
C ALA A 8 8.07 -25.61 -7.50
N ILE A 9 7.68 -25.07 -6.33
CA ILE A 9 8.28 -23.86 -5.75
C ILE A 9 9.73 -24.08 -5.33
N THR A 10 10.11 -25.31 -5.01
CA THR A 10 11.40 -25.68 -4.42
C THR A 10 12.42 -26.20 -5.42
N VAL A 11 12.08 -26.26 -6.71
CA VAL A 11 12.96 -26.83 -7.75
C VAL A 11 13.65 -25.69 -8.50
N PHE A 12 14.98 -25.65 -8.41
CA PHE A 12 15.80 -24.74 -9.21
C PHE A 12 15.92 -25.22 -10.66
N SER A 13 15.86 -24.30 -11.59
CA SER A 13 16.28 -24.57 -12.97
C SER A 13 17.81 -24.80 -13.04
N PRO A 14 18.35 -25.37 -14.12
CA PRO A 14 19.79 -25.47 -14.34
C PRO A 14 20.52 -24.13 -14.27
N ASP A 15 19.81 -23.03 -14.60
CA ASP A 15 20.34 -21.66 -14.59
C ASP A 15 20.13 -20.97 -13.22
N GLY A 16 19.65 -21.70 -12.19
CA GLY A 16 19.46 -21.19 -10.83
C GLY A 16 18.16 -20.40 -10.61
N HIS A 17 17.19 -20.45 -11.52
CA HIS A 17 15.91 -19.76 -11.39
C HIS A 17 14.87 -20.59 -10.60
N LEU A 18 14.06 -19.91 -9.80
CA LEU A 18 12.85 -20.43 -9.18
C LEU A 18 11.62 -19.87 -9.91
N PHE A 19 11.21 -20.50 -11.01
CA PHE A 19 10.18 -19.98 -11.89
C PHE A 19 8.85 -19.67 -11.22
N GLN A 20 8.40 -20.49 -10.25
CA GLN A 20 7.15 -20.22 -9.54
C GLN A 20 7.23 -18.96 -8.67
N VAL A 21 8.38 -18.65 -8.11
CA VAL A 21 8.61 -17.40 -7.37
C VAL A 21 8.63 -16.20 -8.31
N GLU A 22 9.28 -16.33 -9.47
CA GLU A 22 9.30 -15.29 -10.51
C GLU A 22 7.89 -15.01 -11.06
N TYR A 23 7.09 -16.04 -11.31
CA TYR A 23 5.69 -15.90 -11.74
C TYR A 23 4.83 -15.21 -10.66
N ALA A 24 5.05 -15.53 -9.38
CA ALA A 24 4.37 -14.84 -8.28
C ALA A 24 4.75 -13.35 -8.22
N GLN A 25 6.02 -13.01 -8.42
CA GLN A 25 6.48 -11.63 -8.49
C GLN A 25 5.86 -10.88 -9.69
N GLU A 26 5.79 -11.52 -10.86
CA GLU A 26 5.14 -10.94 -12.04
C GLU A 26 3.63 -10.72 -11.83
N ALA A 27 2.95 -11.65 -11.14
CA ALA A 27 1.54 -11.48 -10.80
C ALA A 27 1.31 -10.26 -9.90
N VAL A 28 2.22 -10.03 -8.93
CA VAL A 28 2.14 -8.85 -8.04
C VAL A 28 2.51 -7.56 -8.78
N LYS A 29 3.50 -7.57 -9.67
CA LYS A 29 3.83 -6.42 -10.52
C LYS A 29 2.65 -5.96 -11.40
N LYS A 30 1.76 -6.89 -11.80
CA LYS A 30 0.50 -6.58 -12.50
C LYS A 30 -0.61 -6.09 -11.56
N GLY A 31 -0.41 -6.18 -10.26
CA GLY A 31 -1.32 -5.68 -9.24
C GLY A 31 -1.34 -4.15 -9.14
N SER A 32 -2.29 -3.61 -8.38
CA SER A 32 -2.33 -2.18 -8.07
C SER A 32 -1.18 -1.78 -7.14
N THR A 33 -0.83 -0.49 -7.16
CA THR A 33 0.24 0.05 -6.33
C THR A 33 -0.25 0.27 -4.89
N ALA A 34 0.57 -0.07 -3.91
CA ALA A 34 0.35 0.26 -2.51
C ALA A 34 1.54 1.09 -1.99
N VAL A 35 1.24 2.09 -1.17
CA VAL A 35 2.20 3.03 -0.58
C VAL A 35 1.99 3.06 0.92
N GLY A 36 3.09 3.04 1.68
CA GLY A 36 3.08 3.26 3.13
C GLY A 36 4.05 4.36 3.51
N ILE A 37 3.60 5.32 4.28
CA ILE A 37 4.41 6.44 4.79
C ILE A 37 4.31 6.47 6.30
N ARG A 38 5.45 6.49 6.95
CA ARG A 38 5.57 6.70 8.39
C ARG A 38 5.92 8.15 8.66
N GLY A 39 5.01 8.90 9.28
CA GLY A 39 5.27 10.22 9.84
C GLY A 39 5.66 10.14 11.32
N THR A 40 5.83 11.28 11.95
CA THR A 40 6.21 11.38 13.38
C THR A 40 5.15 10.79 14.31
N ASN A 41 3.89 11.13 14.11
CA ASN A 41 2.75 10.68 14.92
C ASN A 41 1.67 9.94 14.12
N ILE A 42 1.93 9.66 12.85
CA ILE A 42 0.96 9.10 11.92
C ILE A 42 1.61 8.05 11.02
N VAL A 43 0.84 7.03 10.67
CA VAL A 43 1.12 6.13 9.56
C VAL A 43 0.02 6.28 8.53
N VAL A 44 0.41 6.46 7.28
CA VAL A 44 -0.50 6.61 6.15
C VAL A 44 -0.30 5.42 5.22
N LEU A 45 -1.38 4.70 4.94
CA LEU A 45 -1.42 3.67 3.90
C LEU A 45 -2.32 4.14 2.77
N GLY A 46 -1.81 4.07 1.56
CA GLY A 46 -2.54 4.42 0.36
C GLY A 46 -2.44 3.31 -0.68
N VAL A 47 -3.51 3.06 -1.40
CA VAL A 47 -3.59 2.03 -2.44
C VAL A 47 -4.30 2.57 -3.67
N GLU A 48 -3.79 2.22 -4.84
CA GLU A 48 -4.49 2.41 -6.10
C GLU A 48 -5.69 1.46 -6.15
N LYS A 49 -6.89 2.00 -6.28
CA LYS A 49 -8.14 1.25 -6.45
C LYS A 49 -8.39 1.07 -7.95
N LYS A 50 -8.58 -0.16 -8.41
CA LYS A 50 -9.05 -0.37 -9.77
C LYS A 50 -10.48 0.14 -9.90
N SER A 51 -10.81 0.74 -11.06
CA SER A 51 -12.19 1.13 -11.38
C SER A 51 -13.11 -0.07 -11.19
N VAL A 52 -14.15 0.12 -10.41
CA VAL A 52 -15.14 -0.93 -10.11
C VAL A 52 -16.21 -0.85 -11.19
N ALA A 53 -16.61 -2.00 -11.73
CA ALA A 53 -17.76 -2.06 -12.62
C ALA A 53 -19.03 -1.59 -11.87
N LYS A 54 -19.97 -0.92 -12.58
CA LYS A 54 -21.18 -0.32 -11.98
C LYS A 54 -22.03 -1.29 -11.14
N LEU A 55 -21.91 -2.59 -11.37
CA LEU A 55 -22.64 -3.64 -10.67
C LEU A 55 -21.86 -4.30 -9.52
N GLN A 56 -20.63 -3.87 -9.25
CA GLN A 56 -19.80 -4.46 -8.22
C GLN A 56 -19.81 -3.58 -6.97
N ASP A 57 -20.06 -4.18 -5.79
CA ASP A 57 -19.99 -3.47 -4.51
C ASP A 57 -18.54 -3.04 -4.22
N GLU A 58 -18.34 -1.75 -4.02
CA GLU A 58 -17.04 -1.16 -3.69
C GLU A 58 -16.39 -1.75 -2.44
N ARG A 59 -17.19 -2.24 -1.49
CA ARG A 59 -16.71 -2.87 -0.25
C ARG A 59 -15.96 -4.16 -0.49
N THR A 60 -16.25 -4.87 -1.58
CA THR A 60 -15.60 -6.15 -1.91
C THR A 60 -14.20 -5.97 -2.49
N VAL A 61 -13.85 -4.76 -2.92
CA VAL A 61 -12.60 -4.45 -3.63
C VAL A 61 -11.58 -3.70 -2.76
N ARG A 62 -11.85 -3.59 -1.46
CA ARG A 62 -10.92 -2.93 -0.52
C ARG A 62 -9.57 -3.64 -0.47
N LYS A 63 -8.51 -2.86 -0.54
CA LYS A 63 -7.13 -3.32 -0.46
C LYS A 63 -6.41 -2.89 0.82
N ILE A 64 -7.08 -2.13 1.66
CA ILE A 64 -6.64 -1.84 3.03
C ILE A 64 -7.62 -2.52 3.98
N CYS A 65 -7.09 -3.43 4.80
CA CYS A 65 -7.88 -4.24 5.71
C CYS A 65 -7.35 -4.11 7.14
N ALA A 66 -8.24 -3.89 8.11
CA ALA A 66 -7.90 -3.99 9.51
C ALA A 66 -7.63 -5.45 9.88
N LEU A 67 -6.56 -5.69 10.60
CA LEU A 67 -6.22 -6.99 11.21
C LEU A 67 -6.67 -7.01 12.66
N ASP A 68 -6.45 -5.93 13.38
CA ASP A 68 -6.87 -5.67 14.74
C ASP A 68 -7.16 -4.17 14.89
N ASP A 69 -7.59 -3.70 16.06
CA ASP A 69 -7.95 -2.30 16.32
C ASP A 69 -6.81 -1.31 16.02
N HIS A 70 -5.57 -1.74 16.26
CA HIS A 70 -4.35 -0.94 16.11
C HIS A 70 -3.47 -1.35 14.93
N VAL A 71 -3.86 -2.39 14.16
CA VAL A 71 -3.07 -2.94 13.05
C VAL A 71 -3.91 -3.01 11.79
N CYS A 72 -3.39 -2.45 10.71
CA CYS A 72 -3.97 -2.62 9.37
C CYS A 72 -2.92 -3.07 8.35
N MET A 73 -3.39 -3.71 7.30
CA MET A 73 -2.57 -4.20 6.21
C MET A 73 -3.08 -3.68 4.87
N ALA A 74 -2.18 -3.11 4.08
CA ALA A 74 -2.41 -2.84 2.67
C ALA A 74 -1.74 -3.93 1.82
N PHE A 75 -2.35 -4.30 0.70
CA PHE A 75 -1.81 -5.32 -0.18
C PHE A 75 -1.90 -4.93 -1.66
N ALA A 76 -0.95 -5.47 -2.43
CA ALA A 76 -0.93 -5.43 -3.87
C ALA A 76 -0.98 -6.87 -4.43
N GLY A 77 -1.58 -7.05 -5.60
CA GLY A 77 -1.68 -8.35 -6.26
C GLY A 77 -3.08 -8.98 -6.20
N LEU A 78 -3.14 -10.30 -6.08
CA LEU A 78 -4.38 -11.08 -6.11
C LEU A 78 -5.16 -10.93 -4.80
N THR A 79 -6.41 -10.49 -4.90
CA THR A 79 -7.28 -10.26 -3.73
C THR A 79 -7.62 -11.57 -3.00
N ALA A 80 -7.74 -12.69 -3.74
CA ALA A 80 -8.04 -14.00 -3.15
C ALA A 80 -6.90 -14.45 -2.21
N ASP A 81 -5.66 -14.35 -2.67
CA ASP A 81 -4.48 -14.72 -1.88
C ASP A 81 -4.32 -13.82 -0.65
N ALA A 82 -4.53 -12.51 -0.84
CA ALA A 82 -4.50 -11.56 0.26
C ALA A 82 -5.52 -11.89 1.35
N ARG A 83 -6.74 -12.30 0.98
CA ARG A 83 -7.78 -12.69 1.96
C ARG A 83 -7.37 -13.88 2.82
N VAL A 84 -6.68 -14.86 2.26
CA VAL A 84 -6.16 -16.00 3.04
C VAL A 84 -5.16 -15.51 4.07
N VAL A 85 -4.23 -14.65 3.68
CA VAL A 85 -3.22 -14.07 4.58
C VAL A 85 -3.88 -13.20 5.66
N ILE A 86 -4.83 -12.33 5.28
CA ILE A 86 -5.58 -11.46 6.20
C ILE A 86 -6.30 -12.29 7.26
N ASN A 87 -7.02 -13.33 6.87
CA ASN A 87 -7.77 -14.16 7.81
C ASN A 87 -6.83 -14.88 8.78
N ARG A 88 -5.72 -15.44 8.31
CA ARG A 88 -4.72 -16.06 9.18
C ARG A 88 -4.08 -15.04 10.14
N ALA A 89 -3.75 -13.84 9.64
CA ALA A 89 -3.19 -12.79 10.47
C ALA A 89 -4.18 -12.30 11.55
N ARG A 90 -5.47 -12.20 11.22
CA ARG A 90 -6.53 -11.88 12.21
C ARG A 90 -6.63 -12.94 13.31
N VAL A 91 -6.64 -14.20 12.92
CA VAL A 91 -6.66 -15.31 13.88
C VAL A 91 -5.43 -15.24 14.78
N GLU A 92 -4.25 -14.97 14.22
CA GLU A 92 -3.01 -14.85 14.99
C GLU A 92 -3.06 -13.66 15.96
N CYS A 93 -3.57 -12.49 15.55
CA CYS A 93 -3.75 -11.35 16.45
C CYS A 93 -4.62 -11.71 17.66
N GLN A 94 -5.74 -12.42 17.45
CA GLN A 94 -6.62 -12.84 18.53
C GLN A 94 -6.02 -13.96 19.38
N SER A 95 -5.34 -14.92 18.77
CA SER A 95 -4.63 -16.00 19.46
C SER A 95 -3.55 -15.44 20.39
N HIS A 96 -2.74 -14.51 19.89
CA HIS A 96 -1.71 -13.82 20.69
C HIS A 96 -2.33 -13.09 21.89
N LYS A 97 -3.41 -12.34 21.65
CA LYS A 97 -4.13 -11.59 22.70
C LYS A 97 -4.70 -12.52 23.79
N LEU A 98 -5.18 -13.70 23.40
CA LEU A 98 -5.70 -14.68 24.35
C LEU A 98 -4.59 -15.38 25.16
N THR A 99 -3.40 -15.54 24.57
CA THR A 99 -2.29 -16.27 25.20
C THR A 99 -1.42 -15.37 26.06
N VAL A 100 -1.17 -14.15 25.61
CA VAL A 100 -0.22 -13.20 26.24
C VAL A 100 -0.96 -12.13 27.04
N GLU A 101 -2.30 -12.02 26.88
CA GLU A 101 -3.18 -11.01 27.46
C GLU A 101 -2.89 -9.57 27.00
N ASP A 102 -1.94 -9.39 26.04
CA ASP A 102 -1.58 -8.12 25.46
C ASP A 102 -1.86 -8.08 23.95
N PRO A 103 -2.17 -6.89 23.39
CA PRO A 103 -2.31 -6.73 21.93
C PRO A 103 -1.01 -7.07 21.21
N VAL A 104 -1.15 -7.69 20.02
CA VAL A 104 -0.01 -8.05 19.18
C VAL A 104 0.79 -6.80 18.75
N THR A 105 2.12 -6.88 18.74
CA THR A 105 2.95 -5.80 18.18
C THR A 105 2.97 -5.88 16.65
N VAL A 106 3.14 -4.71 15.99
CA VAL A 106 3.28 -4.66 14.52
C VAL A 106 4.47 -5.50 14.05
N GLU A 107 5.56 -5.50 14.82
CA GLU A 107 6.76 -6.30 14.51
C GLU A 107 6.44 -7.80 14.52
N TYR A 108 5.76 -8.28 15.54
CA TYR A 108 5.39 -9.69 15.65
C TYR A 108 4.52 -10.15 14.48
N ILE A 109 3.42 -9.43 14.22
CA ILE A 109 2.50 -9.81 13.15
C ILE A 109 3.13 -9.69 11.76
N THR A 110 4.04 -8.74 11.57
CA THR A 110 4.80 -8.60 10.32
C THR A 110 5.72 -9.80 10.10
N ARG A 111 6.42 -10.27 11.13
CA ARG A 111 7.25 -11.49 11.08
C ARG A 111 6.39 -12.72 10.80
N PHE A 112 5.25 -12.86 11.48
CA PHE A 112 4.31 -13.95 11.22
C PHE A 112 3.83 -13.97 9.77
N ILE A 113 3.39 -12.82 9.23
CA ILE A 113 2.99 -12.72 7.82
C ILE A 113 4.16 -13.03 6.88
N ALA A 114 5.38 -12.63 7.21
CA ALA A 114 6.56 -12.94 6.40
C ALA A 114 6.84 -14.45 6.34
N THR A 115 6.59 -15.19 7.42
CA THR A 115 6.73 -16.66 7.42
C THR A 115 5.67 -17.36 6.56
N LEU A 116 4.48 -16.75 6.41
CA LEU A 116 3.44 -17.25 5.51
C LEU A 116 3.76 -17.00 4.04
N LYS A 117 4.63 -16.03 3.74
CA LYS A 117 5.01 -15.64 2.39
C LYS A 117 6.41 -16.15 2.06
N GLN A 118 6.50 -17.06 1.12
CA GLN A 118 7.79 -17.54 0.61
C GLN A 118 8.44 -16.61 -0.42
N ALA A 119 7.71 -15.57 -0.92
CA ALA A 119 8.21 -14.60 -1.87
C ALA A 119 7.82 -13.19 -1.47
N ASN A 120 8.79 -12.26 -1.55
CA ASN A 120 8.54 -10.84 -1.34
C ASN A 120 8.18 -10.19 -2.68
N ALA A 121 7.02 -9.52 -2.76
CA ALA A 121 6.56 -8.92 -4.00
C ALA A 121 5.99 -7.52 -3.75
N ILE A 122 6.31 -6.60 -4.67
CA ILE A 122 5.93 -5.19 -4.63
C ILE A 122 5.11 -4.88 -5.88
N GLY A 123 4.03 -4.09 -5.76
CA GLY A 123 3.04 -3.84 -6.80
C GLY A 123 3.55 -3.15 -8.06
N ARG A 124 2.62 -2.94 -9.02
CA ARG A 124 2.87 -2.26 -10.30
C ARG A 124 3.44 -0.86 -10.08
N SER A 125 4.43 -0.48 -10.89
CA SER A 125 5.06 0.86 -10.84
C SER A 125 5.69 1.24 -9.49
N ALA A 126 5.95 0.28 -8.61
CA ALA A 126 6.58 0.51 -7.31
C ALA A 126 7.94 1.23 -7.43
N LYS A 127 8.65 1.04 -8.55
CA LYS A 127 9.94 1.72 -8.81
C LYS A 127 9.74 3.23 -8.92
N THR A 128 8.80 3.70 -9.71
CA THR A 128 8.49 5.12 -9.90
C THR A 128 8.08 5.78 -8.58
N VAL A 129 7.21 5.12 -7.82
CA VAL A 129 6.78 5.62 -6.51
C VAL A 129 7.95 5.68 -5.51
N ARG A 130 8.83 4.68 -5.53
CA ARG A 130 10.03 4.66 -4.68
C ARG A 130 10.96 5.82 -5.03
N GLU A 131 11.28 6.03 -6.29
CA GLU A 131 12.12 7.13 -6.75
C GLU A 131 11.50 8.50 -6.40
N PHE A 132 10.17 8.63 -6.46
CA PHE A 132 9.47 9.83 -6.01
C PHE A 132 9.62 10.03 -4.50
N LEU A 133 9.40 8.99 -3.69
CA LEU A 133 9.51 9.05 -2.24
C LEU A 133 10.95 9.34 -1.79
N GLU A 134 11.96 8.71 -2.39
CA GLU A 134 13.37 8.97 -2.10
C GLU A 134 13.74 10.46 -2.25
N LYS A 135 13.12 11.14 -3.21
CA LYS A 135 13.35 12.58 -3.45
C LYS A 135 12.56 13.50 -2.53
N ASN A 136 11.37 13.09 -2.09
CA ASN A 136 10.43 13.97 -1.40
C ASN A 136 10.18 13.60 0.07
N TYR A 137 10.72 12.46 0.54
CA TYR A 137 10.60 12.04 1.93
C TYR A 137 11.69 12.75 2.76
N THR A 138 11.35 13.94 3.27
CA THR A 138 12.19 14.75 4.13
C THR A 138 11.60 14.81 5.54
N GLU A 139 12.42 15.15 6.54
CA GLU A 139 11.96 15.30 7.93
C GLU A 139 10.83 16.32 8.04
N ASP A 140 10.89 17.42 7.30
CA ASP A 140 9.85 18.44 7.25
C ASP A 140 8.54 17.92 6.66
N ALA A 141 8.62 17.10 5.60
CA ALA A 141 7.44 16.52 4.95
C ALA A 141 6.70 15.49 5.82
N ILE A 142 7.35 14.91 6.82
CA ILE A 142 6.76 13.93 7.75
C ILE A 142 6.48 14.49 9.14
N ALA A 143 6.95 15.70 9.44
CA ALA A 143 6.75 16.34 10.73
C ALA A 143 5.27 16.71 10.96
N ASN A 144 4.54 17.06 9.90
CA ASN A 144 3.13 17.40 9.95
C ASN A 144 2.26 16.28 9.35
N ASP A 145 1.21 15.90 10.08
CA ASP A 145 0.26 14.87 9.65
C ASP A 145 -0.33 15.14 8.25
N ASN A 146 -0.70 16.40 7.98
CA ASN A 146 -1.29 16.78 6.69
C ASN A 146 -0.29 16.66 5.54
N GLU A 147 0.97 17.04 5.77
CA GLU A 147 2.02 16.88 4.74
C GLU A 147 2.34 15.42 4.49
N ALA A 148 2.34 14.57 5.50
CA ALA A 148 2.51 13.13 5.33
C ALA A 148 1.35 12.51 4.50
N ILE A 149 0.10 12.97 4.71
CA ILE A 149 -1.06 12.56 3.92
C ILE A 149 -0.92 13.04 2.48
N LYS A 150 -0.58 14.33 2.27
CA LYS A 150 -0.36 14.90 0.94
C LYS A 150 0.78 14.18 0.20
N LEU A 151 1.86 13.83 0.89
CA LEU A 151 2.96 13.09 0.30
C LEU A 151 2.52 11.70 -0.20
N ALA A 152 1.69 10.98 0.57
CA ALA A 152 1.14 9.69 0.15
C ALA A 152 0.25 9.83 -1.09
N ILE A 153 -0.61 10.84 -1.12
CA ILE A 153 -1.49 11.10 -2.26
C ILE A 153 -0.67 11.51 -3.50
N ARG A 154 0.32 12.39 -3.35
CA ARG A 154 1.23 12.79 -4.45
C ARG A 154 1.96 11.57 -5.02
N ALA A 155 2.48 10.69 -4.17
CA ALA A 155 3.15 9.47 -4.60
C ALA A 155 2.24 8.52 -5.39
N LEU A 156 0.96 8.43 -5.02
CA LEU A 156 -0.03 7.66 -5.76
C LEU A 156 -0.45 8.33 -7.06
N LEU A 157 -0.58 9.65 -7.10
CA LEU A 157 -0.92 10.40 -8.31
C LEU A 157 0.14 10.30 -9.41
N GLU A 158 1.41 10.00 -9.08
CA GLU A 158 2.45 9.70 -10.09
C GLU A 158 2.13 8.44 -10.91
N VAL A 159 1.29 7.56 -10.39
CA VAL A 159 0.98 6.25 -11.00
C VAL A 159 -0.47 6.16 -11.47
N VAL A 160 -1.39 6.86 -10.78
CA VAL A 160 -2.84 6.81 -11.02
C VAL A 160 -3.22 7.90 -12.02
N GLN A 161 -3.57 7.50 -13.25
CA GLN A 161 -3.95 8.43 -14.33
C GLN A 161 -5.34 9.06 -14.19
N SER A 162 -6.18 8.59 -13.26
CA SER A 162 -7.61 8.94 -13.17
C SER A 162 -7.98 9.82 -11.95
N GLY A 163 -7.02 10.51 -11.35
CA GLY A 163 -7.28 11.42 -10.21
C GLY A 163 -7.72 10.69 -8.93
N GLY A 164 -8.27 11.42 -7.97
CA GLY A 164 -8.59 10.94 -6.62
C GLY A 164 -9.64 9.83 -6.51
N LYS A 165 -10.44 9.58 -7.56
CA LYS A 165 -11.51 8.56 -7.56
C LYS A 165 -11.00 7.13 -7.40
N ASN A 166 -9.75 6.87 -7.76
CA ASN A 166 -9.14 5.54 -7.73
C ASN A 166 -8.08 5.39 -6.64
N ILE A 167 -8.19 6.16 -5.57
CA ILE A 167 -7.32 6.09 -4.40
C ILE A 167 -8.13 5.62 -3.20
N GLU A 168 -7.58 4.71 -2.43
CA GLU A 168 -8.04 4.33 -1.09
C GLU A 168 -6.95 4.74 -0.11
N LEU A 169 -7.31 5.44 0.96
CA LEU A 169 -6.38 5.96 1.96
C LEU A 169 -6.86 5.61 3.36
N ALA A 170 -5.95 5.16 4.18
CA ALA A 170 -6.15 4.93 5.60
C ALA A 170 -5.04 5.58 6.41
N ILE A 171 -5.38 6.07 7.58
CA ILE A 171 -4.42 6.60 8.53
C ILE A 171 -4.63 5.99 9.92
N ILE A 172 -3.52 5.81 10.62
CA ILE A 172 -3.50 5.52 12.06
C ILE A 172 -2.64 6.60 12.72
N ARG A 173 -3.22 7.32 13.66
CA ARG A 173 -2.48 8.24 14.54
C ARG A 173 -2.16 7.56 15.87
N ARG A 174 -1.12 8.04 16.51
CA ARG A 174 -0.73 7.54 17.83
C ARG A 174 -1.92 7.64 18.79
N ASN A 175 -2.28 6.52 19.42
CA ASN A 175 -3.41 6.40 20.37
C ASN A 175 -4.80 6.76 19.78
N GLN A 176 -4.97 6.64 18.48
CA GLN A 176 -6.27 6.82 17.82
C GLN A 176 -6.62 5.58 16.98
N PRO A 177 -7.91 5.29 16.81
CA PRO A 177 -8.34 4.18 15.96
C PRO A 177 -8.02 4.45 14.49
N LEU A 178 -7.99 3.37 13.71
CA LEU A 178 -7.86 3.43 12.26
C LEU A 178 -8.96 4.31 11.65
N LYS A 179 -8.57 5.31 10.87
CA LYS A 179 -9.48 6.13 10.07
C LYS A 179 -9.31 5.81 8.59
N MET A 180 -10.38 5.37 7.95
CA MET A 180 -10.48 5.26 6.50
C MET A 180 -10.99 6.58 5.92
N PHE A 181 -10.37 7.08 4.87
CA PHE A 181 -10.83 8.27 4.16
C PHE A 181 -12.01 7.94 3.25
N SER A 182 -13.01 8.79 3.25
CA SER A 182 -14.09 8.75 2.27
C SER A 182 -13.62 9.31 0.92
N ALA A 183 -14.31 8.95 -0.16
CA ALA A 183 -13.99 9.46 -1.50
C ALA A 183 -14.01 11.00 -1.55
N LYS A 184 -14.95 11.65 -0.83
CA LYS A 184 -15.03 13.11 -0.75
C LYS A 184 -13.82 13.74 -0.06
N GLU A 185 -13.35 13.14 1.03
CA GLU A 185 -12.16 13.63 1.74
C GLU A 185 -10.90 13.51 0.86
N ILE A 186 -10.78 12.44 0.09
CA ILE A 186 -9.67 12.24 -0.85
C ILE A 186 -9.74 13.26 -1.99
N GLU A 187 -10.93 13.48 -2.57
CA GLU A 187 -11.11 14.50 -3.62
C GLU A 187 -10.74 15.91 -3.14
N LEU A 188 -11.09 16.28 -1.92
CA LEU A 188 -10.69 17.58 -1.34
C LEU A 188 -9.17 17.70 -1.25
N GLN A 189 -8.49 16.67 -0.77
CA GLN A 189 -7.02 16.67 -0.67
C GLN A 189 -6.34 16.70 -2.04
N VAL A 190 -6.87 15.99 -3.03
CA VAL A 190 -6.37 16.01 -4.41
C VAL A 190 -6.52 17.41 -5.01
N ASN A 191 -7.68 18.05 -4.87
CA ASN A 191 -7.93 19.39 -5.37
C ASN A 191 -7.01 20.44 -4.72
N GLU A 192 -6.68 20.29 -3.43
CA GLU A 192 -5.69 21.15 -2.77
C GLU A 192 -4.29 20.97 -3.37
N ILE A 193 -3.87 19.73 -3.58
CA ILE A 193 -2.57 19.41 -4.18
C ILE A 193 -2.47 19.94 -5.60
N GLU A 194 -3.52 19.84 -6.40
CA GLU A 194 -3.55 20.35 -7.77
C GLU A 194 -3.43 21.88 -7.79
N LYS A 195 -4.14 22.59 -6.93
CA LYS A 195 -4.01 24.05 -6.77
C LYS A 195 -2.59 24.46 -6.36
N GLU A 196 -1.99 23.77 -5.40
CA GLU A 196 -0.60 24.03 -4.99
C GLU A 196 0.39 23.83 -6.14
N LYS A 197 0.19 22.80 -6.99
CA LYS A 197 1.01 22.58 -8.20
C LYS A 197 0.85 23.73 -9.20
N GLU A 198 -0.37 24.12 -9.51
CA GLU A 198 -0.63 25.24 -10.43
C GLU A 198 -0.03 26.57 -9.95
N GLU A 199 -0.15 26.85 -8.65
CA GLU A 199 0.47 28.07 -8.07
C GLU A 199 2.00 28.03 -8.14
N ALA A 200 2.59 26.85 -7.88
CA ALA A 200 4.03 26.67 -7.97
C ALA A 200 4.54 26.85 -9.42
N GLU A 201 3.80 26.36 -10.41
CA GLU A 201 4.11 26.53 -11.83
C GLU A 201 3.97 27.99 -12.27
N ARG A 202 2.91 28.68 -11.84
CA ARG A 202 2.72 30.13 -12.09
C ARG A 202 3.83 30.99 -11.49
N LYS A 203 4.34 30.60 -10.31
CA LYS A 203 5.48 31.30 -9.67
C LYS A 203 6.80 31.04 -10.41
N LYS A 204 6.99 29.85 -10.96
CA LYS A 204 8.17 29.52 -11.78
C LYS A 204 8.15 30.26 -13.11
N SER A 205 7.02 30.32 -13.81
CA SER A 205 6.89 31.04 -15.09
C SER A 205 7.09 32.55 -14.94
N LYS A 206 6.72 33.15 -13.78
CA LYS A 206 6.98 34.55 -13.48
C LYS A 206 8.44 34.90 -13.11
N LYS A 207 9.25 33.89 -12.75
CA LYS A 207 10.69 34.10 -12.44
C LYS A 207 11.60 33.92 -13.66
N THR A 208 11.07 33.46 -14.78
CA THR A 208 11.81 33.18 -16.02
C THR A 208 11.58 34.27 -17.08
N VAL A 209 10.88 35.34 -16.76
CA VAL A 209 10.73 36.59 -17.50
C VAL A 209 11.43 37.68 -16.69
#